data_10866b2c38ff3af369b66f2e2e6b19e8
#
_entry.id   10866b2c38ff3af369b66f2e2e6b19e8
#
_cell.length_a   1.000
_cell.length_b   1.000
_cell.length_c   1.000
_cell.angle_alpha   90.00
_cell.angle_beta   90.00
_cell.angle_gamma   90.00
#
_symmetry.space_group_name_H-M   'P 1'
#
loop_
_entity.id
_entity.type
_entity.pdbx_description
1 polymer ?
#
loop_
_entity_poly.entity_id
_entity_poly.type
_entity_poly.pdbx_seq_one_letter_code
_entity_poly.pdbx_strand_id
1 'polypeptide(L)'
;MRVLLLCCTAFILGGIHAQERFGMAHSNYGGSDAGYLNPARPAGQWAYADFRLFGTEVFTWNSLVAWSDRERPLLGEVREGIAGNSAGNVIRRSGPVNSDRGIVQTKVLGPEFSLAMGRGTIGAGVRSRVHTSISGVSEQLANILFEGIDHAPQLGERYQLQGLKVLGAAWTEVGVSYAHIIKAEGFGMLSAGTHLRYNMGHAAGALQVADLDFTVVDTAELIIHEASAKYGFAMPAMRAGSGWGADLGLVYERTMSEADGYRPHKGSGGCTPIRYRYRIGLSLLDLGGVRYKNGEAGSIDAGSLVIADHGDVPIQDASDLDSLFATATGWKRGQGFSVGMPTGLSLQYDQRLADNTYIAFSAVQQLAGRNSMRLRRSNSMAITPRFETRYVEAALPVVFHEYDMGKPSIGFMLRFNGLVIGSDHIMPFLGRGDVYALDLYMRLRIMLFRSPACKGKRAPKSHRSGSKDMIPCATPNE
;
A
#
# COMPACT_ATOMS: atom_id res chain seq x y z
N MET A 1 -12.66 -25.10 -5.43
CA MET A 1 -12.59 -23.91 -6.31
C MET A 1 -13.58 -22.81 -5.96
N ARG A 2 -14.86 -23.07 -5.69
CA ARG A 2 -15.82 -22.07 -5.19
C ARG A 2 -15.41 -21.42 -3.86
N VAL A 3 -14.71 -22.11 -2.98
CA VAL A 3 -14.27 -21.59 -1.67
C VAL A 3 -13.10 -20.60 -1.80
N LEU A 4 -12.13 -20.84 -2.69
CA LEU A 4 -11.10 -19.83 -2.98
C LEU A 4 -11.70 -18.58 -3.64
N LEU A 5 -12.67 -18.77 -4.52
CA LEU A 5 -13.48 -17.67 -5.08
C LEU A 5 -14.39 -17.04 -4.01
N LEU A 6 -15.01 -17.82 -3.12
CA LEU A 6 -15.83 -17.29 -2.01
C LEU A 6 -14.98 -16.54 -0.97
N CYS A 7 -13.78 -17.00 -0.65
CA CYS A 7 -12.85 -16.20 0.16
C CYS A 7 -12.44 -14.92 -0.56
N CYS A 8 -12.17 -14.97 -1.86
CA CYS A 8 -11.91 -13.75 -2.64
C CYS A 8 -13.15 -12.87 -2.77
N THR A 9 -14.36 -13.43 -2.97
CA THR A 9 -15.60 -12.66 -3.11
C THR A 9 -16.17 -12.17 -1.79
N ALA A 10 -16.06 -12.91 -0.69
CA ALA A 10 -16.45 -12.42 0.65
C ALA A 10 -15.55 -11.24 1.11
N PHE A 11 -14.30 -11.18 0.65
CA PHE A 11 -13.43 -10.02 0.85
C PHE A 11 -13.72 -8.85 -0.12
N ILE A 12 -14.31 -9.09 -1.28
CA ILE A 12 -14.68 -8.06 -2.26
C ILE A 12 -15.89 -7.23 -1.81
N LEU A 13 -16.79 -7.79 -1.01
CA LEU A 13 -18.01 -7.10 -0.54
C LEU A 13 -17.76 -6.15 0.66
N GLY A 14 -16.54 -6.04 1.18
CA GLY A 14 -16.21 -5.33 2.41
C GLY A 14 -15.55 -3.96 2.28
N GLY A 15 -15.49 -3.31 1.13
CA GLY A 15 -14.97 -1.93 1.12
C GLY A 15 -13.90 -1.59 0.08
N ILE A 16 -13.74 -0.34 -0.18
CA ILE A 16 -12.93 0.34 -1.19
C ILE A 16 -11.54 0.79 -0.64
N HIS A 17 -10.33 0.53 -1.27
CA HIS A 17 -9.00 0.57 -0.61
C HIS A 17 -7.79 1.02 -1.48
N ALA A 18 -6.79 1.75 -0.99
CA ALA A 18 -5.60 2.26 -1.70
C ALA A 18 -4.26 1.79 -1.11
N GLN A 19 -3.15 1.67 -1.91
CA GLN A 19 -1.85 1.17 -1.43
C GLN A 19 -0.89 2.27 -0.97
N GLU A 20 -0.39 3.16 -1.83
CA GLU A 20 0.70 4.10 -1.51
C GLU A 20 0.27 5.57 -1.52
N ARG A 21 -0.85 5.90 -2.15
CA ARG A 21 -1.42 7.26 -2.20
C ARG A 21 -0.43 8.28 -2.77
N PHE A 22 0.13 8.00 -3.93
CA PHE A 22 1.13 8.87 -4.54
C PHE A 22 0.64 10.29 -4.77
N GLY A 23 -0.67 10.48 -4.98
CA GLY A 23 -1.27 11.81 -5.06
C GLY A 23 -1.09 12.64 -3.79
N MET A 24 -1.04 12.02 -2.60
CA MET A 24 -0.97 12.71 -1.31
C MET A 24 0.40 12.60 -0.63
N ALA A 25 1.23 11.63 -1.01
CA ALA A 25 2.46 11.27 -0.29
C ALA A 25 3.45 12.44 -0.13
N HIS A 26 3.47 13.37 -1.08
CA HIS A 26 4.38 14.51 -1.10
C HIS A 26 3.75 15.83 -0.62
N SER A 27 2.46 15.85 -0.27
CA SER A 27 1.76 17.04 0.19
C SER A 27 2.47 17.71 1.36
N ASN A 28 2.66 19.04 1.29
CA ASN A 28 3.17 19.83 2.41
C ASN A 28 2.13 20.02 3.51
N TYR A 29 0.87 19.78 3.17
CA TYR A 29 -0.26 19.76 4.08
C TYR A 29 -0.68 18.33 4.43
N GLY A 30 0.17 17.33 4.13
CA GLY A 30 -0.08 15.91 4.39
C GLY A 30 -0.16 15.53 5.87
N GLY A 31 0.45 16.31 6.77
CA GLY A 31 0.45 16.04 8.21
C GLY A 31 0.93 14.63 8.54
N SER A 32 0.17 13.91 9.37
CA SER A 32 0.45 12.51 9.72
C SER A 32 0.46 11.58 8.50
N ASP A 33 -0.39 11.83 7.50
CA ASP A 33 -0.46 10.98 6.32
C ASP A 33 0.82 11.01 5.45
N ALA A 34 1.56 12.12 5.45
CA ALA A 34 2.85 12.19 4.76
C ALA A 34 3.90 11.24 5.39
N GLY A 35 3.73 10.89 6.67
CA GLY A 35 4.58 9.95 7.40
C GLY A 35 4.47 8.50 6.95
N TYR A 36 3.41 8.11 6.23
CA TYR A 36 3.23 6.71 5.81
C TYR A 36 4.19 6.26 4.71
N LEU A 37 4.62 7.16 3.83
CA LEU A 37 5.64 6.84 2.83
C LEU A 37 7.05 7.15 3.33
N ASN A 38 7.18 8.11 4.27
CA ASN A 38 8.45 8.41 4.92
C ASN A 38 8.22 9.01 6.31
N PRO A 39 8.52 8.30 7.40
CA PRO A 39 8.25 8.76 8.76
C PRO A 39 9.06 10.00 9.19
N ALA A 40 10.06 10.45 8.43
CA ALA A 40 10.78 11.71 8.69
C ALA A 40 10.03 12.96 8.19
N ARG A 41 9.08 12.79 7.27
CA ARG A 41 8.32 13.90 6.65
C ARG A 41 7.59 14.82 7.65
N PRO A 42 6.96 14.30 8.72
CA PRO A 42 6.27 15.14 9.69
C PRO A 42 7.18 16.13 10.42
N ALA A 43 8.50 15.97 10.47
CA ALA A 43 9.40 16.91 11.14
C ALA A 43 9.31 18.34 10.56
N GLY A 44 9.14 18.47 9.24
CA GLY A 44 8.98 19.74 8.53
C GLY A 44 7.55 20.09 8.16
N GLN A 45 6.54 19.48 8.78
CA GLN A 45 5.14 19.70 8.43
C GLN A 45 4.71 21.16 8.58
N TRP A 46 3.86 21.62 7.65
CA TRP A 46 3.39 23.01 7.63
C TRP A 46 2.20 23.25 8.57
N ALA A 47 1.49 22.20 8.97
CA ALA A 47 0.50 22.27 10.03
C ALA A 47 1.19 22.17 11.41
N TYR A 48 0.77 22.99 12.38
CA TYR A 48 1.21 22.86 13.78
C TYR A 48 0.68 21.57 14.41
N ALA A 49 -0.59 21.31 14.21
CA ALA A 49 -1.23 20.07 14.63
C ALA A 49 -2.16 19.56 13.53
N ASP A 50 -2.21 18.27 13.39
CA ASP A 50 -3.08 17.56 12.47
C ASP A 50 -3.81 16.47 13.25
N PHE A 51 -5.10 16.40 13.09
CA PHE A 51 -5.94 15.40 13.70
C PHE A 51 -6.80 14.75 12.61
N ARG A 52 -6.47 13.51 12.27
CA ARG A 52 -7.33 12.70 11.40
C ARG A 52 -8.44 12.10 12.24
N LEU A 53 -9.68 12.32 11.81
CA LEU A 53 -10.88 11.74 12.41
C LEU A 53 -11.09 10.32 11.91
N PHE A 54 -11.04 10.17 10.58
CA PHE A 54 -11.31 8.93 9.89
C PHE A 54 -10.65 8.93 8.51
N GLY A 55 -10.38 7.75 8.01
CA GLY A 55 -9.98 7.55 6.62
C GLY A 55 -10.20 6.12 6.18
N THR A 56 -10.32 5.93 4.89
CA THR A 56 -10.41 4.62 4.26
C THR A 56 -9.59 4.57 2.99
N GLU A 57 -9.07 3.41 2.70
CA GLU A 57 -8.23 3.14 1.53
C GLU A 57 -8.54 1.79 0.93
N VAL A 58 -8.56 1.72 -0.41
CA VAL A 58 -8.76 0.52 -1.22
C VAL A 58 -7.72 0.42 -2.30
N PHE A 59 -7.07 -0.71 -2.40
CA PHE A 59 -6.21 -1.05 -3.51
C PHE A 59 -6.39 -2.50 -3.92
N THR A 60 -6.64 -2.74 -5.19
CA THR A 60 -6.48 -4.04 -5.83
C THR A 60 -5.70 -3.85 -7.11
N TRP A 61 -4.80 -4.76 -7.37
CA TRP A 61 -4.02 -4.84 -8.59
C TRP A 61 -3.71 -6.31 -8.87
N ASN A 62 -3.82 -6.70 -10.12
CA ASN A 62 -3.41 -8.04 -10.55
C ASN A 62 -2.91 -8.04 -12.00
N SER A 63 -2.12 -9.05 -12.34
CA SER A 63 -1.67 -9.31 -13.69
C SER A 63 -2.45 -10.44 -14.39
N LEU A 64 -3.31 -11.16 -13.65
CA LEU A 64 -3.99 -12.37 -14.10
C LEU A 64 -5.18 -12.08 -15.01
N VAL A 65 -6.08 -11.24 -14.51
CA VAL A 65 -7.38 -10.98 -15.13
C VAL A 65 -7.64 -9.49 -15.24
N ALA A 66 -8.50 -9.11 -16.15
CA ALA A 66 -9.05 -7.77 -16.24
C ALA A 66 -10.55 -7.83 -16.43
N TRP A 67 -11.22 -6.84 -15.87
CA TRP A 67 -12.60 -6.56 -16.21
C TRP A 67 -12.65 -5.82 -17.54
N SER A 68 -13.28 -6.40 -18.56
CA SER A 68 -13.39 -5.79 -19.87
C SER A 68 -14.86 -5.69 -20.26
N ASP A 69 -15.51 -4.63 -19.84
CA ASP A 69 -16.82 -4.26 -20.34
C ASP A 69 -16.81 -2.82 -20.85
N ARG A 70 -17.03 -2.63 -22.14
CA ARG A 70 -17.07 -1.32 -22.77
C ARG A 70 -18.41 -0.61 -22.62
N GLU A 71 -19.46 -1.35 -22.27
CA GLU A 71 -20.82 -0.84 -22.18
C GLU A 71 -21.20 -0.43 -20.75
N ARG A 72 -20.55 -1.03 -19.75
CA ARG A 72 -20.89 -0.81 -18.35
C ARG A 72 -19.65 -0.41 -17.53
N PRO A 73 -19.65 0.78 -16.92
CA PRO A 73 -18.57 1.16 -16.02
C PRO A 73 -18.57 0.27 -14.78
N LEU A 74 -17.39 -0.02 -14.21
CA LEU A 74 -17.21 -0.88 -13.03
C LEU A 74 -18.15 -0.51 -11.87
N LEU A 75 -18.48 0.76 -11.68
CA LEU A 75 -19.46 1.20 -10.66
C LEU A 75 -20.87 0.67 -10.92
N GLY A 76 -21.29 0.53 -12.19
CA GLY A 76 -22.55 -0.08 -12.56
C GLY A 76 -22.57 -1.55 -12.17
N GLU A 77 -21.50 -2.28 -12.46
CA GLU A 77 -21.36 -3.70 -12.13
C GLU A 77 -21.26 -3.98 -10.63
N VAL A 78 -20.57 -3.15 -9.87
CA VAL A 78 -20.56 -3.25 -8.41
C VAL A 78 -21.97 -3.10 -7.85
N ARG A 79 -22.78 -2.19 -8.41
CA ARG A 79 -24.18 -2.03 -8.03
C ARG A 79 -25.03 -3.26 -8.39
N GLU A 80 -24.87 -3.79 -9.59
CA GLU A 80 -25.57 -5.01 -10.05
C GLU A 80 -25.11 -6.24 -9.29
N GLY A 81 -23.80 -6.35 -8.97
CA GLY A 81 -23.26 -7.41 -8.14
C GLY A 81 -23.82 -7.42 -6.72
N ILE A 82 -24.02 -6.25 -6.12
CA ILE A 82 -24.71 -6.10 -4.82
C ILE A 82 -26.17 -6.55 -4.96
N ALA A 83 -26.80 -6.34 -6.12
CA ALA A 83 -28.16 -6.78 -6.42
C ALA A 83 -28.25 -8.26 -6.83
N GLY A 84 -27.13 -9.00 -6.91
CA GLY A 84 -27.08 -10.41 -7.30
C GLY A 84 -27.21 -10.69 -8.80
N ASN A 85 -27.14 -9.67 -9.64
CA ASN A 85 -27.41 -9.75 -11.09
C ASN A 85 -26.15 -9.62 -11.96
N SER A 86 -24.94 -9.73 -11.40
CA SER A 86 -23.72 -9.51 -12.19
C SER A 86 -23.40 -10.70 -13.10
N ALA A 87 -23.46 -10.49 -14.40
CA ALA A 87 -22.82 -11.31 -15.41
C ALA A 87 -21.49 -10.65 -15.80
N GLY A 88 -20.44 -10.94 -15.03
CA GLY A 88 -19.16 -10.27 -15.23
C GLY A 88 -18.43 -10.70 -16.51
N ASN A 89 -18.01 -9.76 -17.32
CA ASN A 89 -17.09 -9.97 -18.45
C ASN A 89 -15.65 -9.92 -17.95
N VAL A 90 -15.24 -10.95 -17.21
CA VAL A 90 -13.84 -11.10 -16.80
C VAL A 90 -13.10 -11.76 -17.95
N ILE A 91 -12.06 -11.10 -18.43
CA ILE A 91 -11.15 -11.65 -19.43
C ILE A 91 -9.80 -11.97 -18.79
N ARG A 92 -9.17 -13.02 -19.28
CA ARG A 92 -7.78 -13.29 -18.95
C ARG A 92 -6.89 -12.25 -19.61
N ARG A 93 -5.95 -11.68 -18.86
CA ARG A 93 -4.93 -10.80 -19.42
C ARG A 93 -3.92 -11.64 -20.19
N SER A 94 -3.79 -11.38 -21.48
CA SER A 94 -2.75 -11.97 -22.33
C SER A 94 -1.47 -11.15 -22.23
N GLY A 95 -0.35 -11.82 -22.01
CA GLY A 95 0.98 -11.22 -22.02
C GLY A 95 2.04 -12.26 -21.69
N PRO A 96 3.32 -12.04 -22.03
CA PRO A 96 4.40 -12.94 -21.64
C PRO A 96 4.54 -12.89 -20.12
N VAL A 97 4.07 -13.92 -19.45
CA VAL A 97 3.99 -13.94 -17.97
C VAL A 97 4.97 -14.95 -17.44
N ASN A 98 6.05 -14.48 -16.85
CA ASN A 98 6.98 -15.35 -16.13
C ASN A 98 6.44 -15.72 -14.74
N SER A 99 5.54 -14.94 -14.14
CA SER A 99 4.75 -15.31 -12.97
C SER A 99 3.67 -14.24 -12.70
N ASP A 100 2.42 -14.66 -12.66
CA ASP A 100 1.31 -13.79 -12.34
C ASP A 100 1.22 -13.46 -10.85
N ARG A 101 0.69 -12.28 -10.55
CA ARG A 101 0.64 -11.71 -9.20
C ARG A 101 -0.66 -10.95 -8.97
N GLY A 102 -1.09 -10.94 -7.73
CA GLY A 102 -2.23 -10.14 -7.32
C GLY A 102 -2.05 -9.62 -5.90
N ILE A 103 -2.60 -8.47 -5.64
CA ILE A 103 -2.60 -7.83 -4.32
C ILE A 103 -3.96 -7.21 -4.09
N VAL A 104 -4.53 -7.48 -2.91
CA VAL A 104 -5.70 -6.80 -2.39
C VAL A 104 -5.35 -6.26 -1.02
N GLN A 105 -5.55 -4.96 -0.80
CA GLN A 105 -5.24 -4.33 0.46
C GLN A 105 -6.37 -3.40 0.92
N THR A 106 -6.79 -3.58 2.20
CA THR A 106 -7.77 -2.75 2.91
C THR A 106 -7.11 -2.00 4.04
N LYS A 107 -7.39 -0.70 4.21
CA LYS A 107 -7.04 0.04 5.41
C LYS A 107 -8.22 0.90 5.88
N VAL A 108 -8.62 0.70 7.12
CA VAL A 108 -9.50 1.61 7.84
C VAL A 108 -8.62 2.38 8.83
N LEU A 109 -8.56 3.68 8.64
CA LEU A 109 -7.74 4.59 9.42
C LEU A 109 -8.60 5.23 10.50
N GLY A 110 -8.35 4.86 11.73
CA GLY A 110 -8.98 5.46 12.90
C GLY A 110 -8.37 6.83 13.24
N PRO A 111 -8.72 7.36 14.40
CA PRO A 111 -8.15 8.61 14.88
C PRO A 111 -6.62 8.56 14.94
N GLU A 112 -5.99 9.63 14.46
CA GLU A 112 -4.55 9.85 14.54
C GLU A 112 -4.26 11.32 14.75
N PHE A 113 -3.31 11.63 15.61
CA PHE A 113 -2.86 13.00 15.78
C PHE A 113 -1.36 13.13 15.46
N SER A 114 -0.96 14.32 15.04
CA SER A 114 0.43 14.73 14.84
C SER A 114 0.59 16.15 15.36
N LEU A 115 1.62 16.39 16.18
CA LEU A 115 1.88 17.66 16.83
C LEU A 115 3.34 18.08 16.67
N ALA A 116 3.56 19.26 16.11
CA ALA A 116 4.91 19.83 15.99
C ALA A 116 5.35 20.46 17.32
N MET A 117 6.54 20.09 17.78
CA MET A 117 7.17 20.53 19.04
C MET A 117 8.56 21.16 18.79
N GLY A 118 8.60 22.20 17.98
CA GLY A 118 9.86 22.82 17.55
C GLY A 118 10.59 21.95 16.51
N ARG A 119 11.78 21.41 16.82
CA ARG A 119 12.49 20.53 15.90
C ARG A 119 11.91 19.12 15.80
N GLY A 120 11.10 18.72 16.79
CA GLY A 120 10.46 17.39 16.82
C GLY A 120 8.97 17.47 16.46
N THR A 121 8.45 16.35 15.96
CA THR A 121 7.02 16.11 15.76
C THR A 121 6.69 14.76 16.34
N ILE A 122 5.66 14.69 17.16
CA ILE A 122 5.15 13.44 17.73
C ILE A 122 3.77 13.13 17.15
N GLY A 123 3.45 11.88 17.04
CA GLY A 123 2.12 11.43 16.65
C GLY A 123 1.75 10.09 17.25
N ALA A 124 0.47 9.81 17.30
CA ALA A 124 -0.06 8.50 17.66
C ALA A 124 -1.38 8.26 16.95
N GLY A 125 -1.66 7.01 16.63
CA GLY A 125 -2.87 6.67 15.92
C GLY A 125 -3.17 5.17 15.88
N VAL A 126 -4.35 4.87 15.34
CA VAL A 126 -4.86 3.51 15.17
C VAL A 126 -5.27 3.31 13.73
N ARG A 127 -4.97 2.13 13.19
CA ARG A 127 -5.46 1.70 11.87
C ARG A 127 -5.66 0.19 11.82
N SER A 128 -6.66 -0.25 11.08
CA SER A 128 -6.88 -1.66 10.77
C SER A 128 -6.52 -1.92 9.31
N ARG A 129 -5.91 -3.06 9.05
CA ARG A 129 -5.47 -3.49 7.72
C ARG A 129 -5.93 -4.91 7.45
N VAL A 130 -6.40 -5.13 6.23
CA VAL A 130 -6.53 -6.46 5.63
C VAL A 130 -5.63 -6.46 4.40
N HIS A 131 -4.82 -7.45 4.22
CA HIS A 131 -3.90 -7.54 3.11
C HIS A 131 -3.82 -8.97 2.62
N THR A 132 -4.11 -9.17 1.36
CA THR A 132 -3.96 -10.44 0.66
C THR A 132 -3.03 -10.27 -0.52
N SER A 133 -2.17 -11.23 -0.74
CA SER A 133 -1.25 -11.24 -1.88
C SER A 133 -1.11 -12.65 -2.43
N ILE A 134 -1.10 -12.75 -3.76
CA ILE A 134 -0.77 -13.96 -4.50
C ILE A 134 0.43 -13.69 -5.39
N SER A 135 1.33 -14.64 -5.53
CA SER A 135 2.50 -14.54 -6.41
C SER A 135 3.00 -15.92 -6.81
N GLY A 136 3.74 -15.99 -7.92
CA GLY A 136 4.24 -17.26 -8.44
C GLY A 136 3.17 -18.08 -9.16
N VAL A 137 2.12 -17.45 -9.64
CA VAL A 137 1.10 -18.10 -10.47
C VAL A 137 1.69 -18.29 -11.87
N SER A 138 1.97 -19.56 -12.24
CA SER A 138 2.41 -19.88 -13.59
C SER A 138 1.28 -19.71 -14.61
N GLU A 139 1.61 -19.64 -15.90
CA GLU A 139 0.61 -19.58 -16.95
C GLU A 139 -0.32 -20.79 -16.93
N GLN A 140 0.22 -21.96 -16.65
CA GLN A 140 -0.55 -23.21 -16.52
C GLN A 140 -1.54 -23.13 -15.37
N LEU A 141 -1.11 -22.66 -14.17
CA LEU A 141 -2.01 -22.48 -13.03
C LEU A 141 -3.06 -21.41 -13.31
N ALA A 142 -2.68 -20.33 -13.99
CA ALA A 142 -3.63 -19.29 -14.39
C ALA A 142 -4.74 -19.84 -15.31
N ASN A 143 -4.39 -20.76 -16.23
CA ASN A 143 -5.36 -21.43 -17.07
C ASN A 143 -6.33 -22.30 -16.26
N ILE A 144 -5.79 -23.11 -15.32
CA ILE A 144 -6.61 -23.93 -14.43
C ILE A 144 -7.55 -23.06 -13.58
N LEU A 145 -7.04 -21.94 -13.05
CA LEU A 145 -7.86 -21.03 -12.24
C LEU A 145 -8.96 -20.32 -13.03
N PHE A 146 -8.72 -20.04 -14.31
CA PHE A 146 -9.66 -19.32 -15.16
C PHE A 146 -10.68 -20.26 -15.83
N GLU A 147 -10.22 -21.34 -16.45
CA GLU A 147 -11.05 -22.29 -17.21
C GLU A 147 -11.66 -23.41 -16.33
N GLY A 148 -11.05 -23.69 -15.19
CA GLY A 148 -11.39 -24.83 -14.32
C GLY A 148 -10.50 -26.04 -14.57
N ILE A 149 -10.38 -26.90 -13.56
CA ILE A 149 -9.57 -28.13 -13.63
C ILE A 149 -10.16 -29.16 -14.60
N ASP A 150 -11.49 -29.12 -14.79
CA ASP A 150 -12.24 -30.07 -15.63
C ASP A 150 -12.27 -29.67 -17.10
N HIS A 151 -11.55 -28.61 -17.49
CA HIS A 151 -11.49 -28.15 -18.86
C HIS A 151 -10.76 -29.18 -19.74
N ALA A 152 -11.43 -29.70 -20.79
CA ALA A 152 -10.95 -30.82 -21.59
C ALA A 152 -9.49 -30.74 -22.08
N PRO A 153 -8.97 -29.56 -22.54
CA PRO A 153 -7.56 -29.42 -22.92
C PRO A 153 -6.56 -29.61 -21.76
N GLN A 154 -7.02 -29.63 -20.51
CA GLN A 154 -6.15 -29.78 -19.33
C GLN A 154 -6.07 -31.21 -18.82
N LEU A 155 -6.95 -32.10 -19.30
CA LEU A 155 -6.95 -33.51 -18.92
C LEU A 155 -5.81 -34.26 -19.58
N GLY A 156 -5.14 -35.11 -18.81
CA GLY A 156 -3.96 -35.86 -19.22
C GLY A 156 -2.64 -35.09 -19.17
N GLU A 157 -2.67 -33.78 -18.88
CA GLU A 157 -1.48 -32.92 -18.85
C GLU A 157 -0.78 -32.95 -17.50
N ARG A 158 0.55 -32.85 -17.53
CA ARG A 158 1.38 -32.75 -16.33
C ARG A 158 1.75 -31.31 -16.04
N TYR A 159 1.54 -30.89 -14.82
CA TYR A 159 1.73 -29.52 -14.35
C TYR A 159 2.85 -29.43 -13.34
N GLN A 160 3.70 -28.41 -13.48
CA GLN A 160 4.75 -28.11 -12.53
C GLN A 160 4.60 -26.69 -12.03
N LEU A 161 4.30 -26.56 -10.73
CA LEU A 161 4.12 -25.26 -10.06
C LEU A 161 5.29 -25.02 -9.12
N GLN A 162 5.97 -23.90 -9.29
CA GLN A 162 7.11 -23.52 -8.46
C GLN A 162 6.95 -22.13 -7.87
N GLY A 163 7.12 -22.03 -6.55
CA GLY A 163 7.18 -20.76 -5.86
C GLY A 163 5.83 -20.04 -5.71
N LEU A 164 4.70 -20.75 -5.81
CA LEU A 164 3.39 -20.20 -5.54
C LEU A 164 3.27 -19.78 -4.08
N LYS A 165 2.76 -18.56 -3.86
CA LYS A 165 2.45 -18.04 -2.52
C LYS A 165 1.10 -17.37 -2.52
N VAL A 166 0.28 -17.74 -1.55
CA VAL A 166 -1.00 -17.09 -1.23
C VAL A 166 -0.95 -16.73 0.26
N LEU A 167 -0.95 -15.45 0.57
CA LEU A 167 -0.93 -14.96 1.94
C LEU A 167 -2.00 -13.92 2.14
N GLY A 168 -2.73 -14.06 3.25
CA GLY A 168 -3.71 -13.08 3.70
C GLY A 168 -3.60 -12.86 5.20
N ALA A 169 -3.75 -11.64 5.66
CA ALA A 169 -3.82 -11.34 7.08
C ALA A 169 -4.69 -10.10 7.34
N ALA A 170 -5.37 -10.12 8.48
CA ALA A 170 -6.11 -9.00 9.03
C ALA A 170 -5.54 -8.64 10.41
N TRP A 171 -5.26 -7.35 10.63
CA TRP A 171 -4.70 -6.89 11.90
C TRP A 171 -5.04 -5.42 12.17
N THR A 172 -5.01 -5.03 13.44
CA THR A 172 -5.09 -3.64 13.88
C THR A 172 -3.74 -3.20 14.44
N GLU A 173 -3.31 -2.01 14.08
CA GLU A 173 -2.08 -1.37 14.52
C GLU A 173 -2.39 -0.21 15.45
N VAL A 174 -1.73 -0.20 16.62
CA VAL A 174 -1.64 0.97 17.48
C VAL A 174 -0.21 1.45 17.43
N GLY A 175 -0.01 2.69 17.01
CA GLY A 175 1.33 3.18 16.71
C GLY A 175 1.61 4.56 17.27
N VAL A 176 2.91 4.81 17.45
CA VAL A 176 3.47 6.11 17.80
C VAL A 176 4.52 6.48 16.77
N SER A 177 4.56 7.76 16.38
CA SER A 177 5.54 8.30 15.46
C SER A 177 6.36 9.42 16.11
N TYR A 178 7.62 9.47 15.75
CA TYR A 178 8.52 10.57 16.10
C TYR A 178 9.37 10.95 14.89
N ALA A 179 9.38 12.22 14.56
CA ALA A 179 10.25 12.77 13.54
C ALA A 179 11.03 13.97 14.11
N HIS A 180 12.28 14.16 13.69
CA HIS A 180 13.13 15.21 14.22
C HIS A 180 14.01 15.82 13.14
N ILE A 181 14.13 17.16 13.15
CA ILE A 181 15.11 17.90 12.34
C ILE A 181 16.47 17.77 13.03
N ILE A 182 17.31 16.88 12.53
CA ILE A 182 18.65 16.60 13.07
C ILE A 182 19.56 17.80 12.84
N LYS A 183 19.57 18.31 11.61
CA LYS A 183 20.45 19.42 11.19
C LYS A 183 19.63 20.42 10.37
N ALA A 184 19.77 21.69 10.71
CA ALA A 184 19.24 22.82 9.95
C ALA A 184 20.32 23.89 9.94
N GLU A 185 21.00 24.03 8.80
CA GLU A 185 22.20 24.89 8.64
C GLU A 185 22.30 25.38 7.19
N GLY A 186 22.54 26.67 7.03
CA GLY A 186 22.53 27.32 5.74
C GLY A 186 21.22 27.04 4.97
N PHE A 187 21.33 26.55 3.75
CA PHE A 187 20.18 26.21 2.93
C PHE A 187 19.86 24.69 2.95
N GLY A 188 20.26 23.98 4.00
CA GLY A 188 20.05 22.54 4.13
C GLY A 188 19.32 22.16 5.41
N MET A 189 18.39 21.22 5.31
CA MET A 189 17.68 20.65 6.45
C MET A 189 17.64 19.13 6.31
N LEU A 190 18.16 18.43 7.33
CA LEU A 190 18.13 16.95 7.41
C LEU A 190 17.21 16.53 8.56
N SER A 191 16.28 15.65 8.26
CA SER A 191 15.35 15.09 9.24
C SER A 191 15.40 13.58 9.24
N ALA A 192 15.20 12.98 10.41
CA ALA A 192 14.97 11.54 10.57
C ALA A 192 13.64 11.29 11.29
N GLY A 193 13.08 10.11 11.07
CA GLY A 193 11.85 9.74 11.74
C GLY A 193 11.67 8.23 11.84
N THR A 194 10.83 7.85 12.78
CA THR A 194 10.42 6.47 13.01
C THR A 194 8.94 6.40 13.33
N HIS A 195 8.33 5.28 12.96
CA HIS A 195 6.98 4.92 13.37
C HIS A 195 7.04 3.51 13.96
N LEU A 196 6.69 3.36 15.22
CA LEU A 196 6.65 2.08 15.93
C LEU A 196 5.20 1.66 16.15
N ARG A 197 4.89 0.39 15.90
CA ARG A 197 3.54 -0.14 15.95
C ARG A 197 3.49 -1.44 16.71
N TYR A 198 2.47 -1.59 17.52
CA TYR A 198 2.01 -2.88 18.04
C TYR A 198 0.90 -3.39 17.14
N ASN A 199 1.07 -4.60 16.61
CA ASN A 199 0.15 -5.25 15.68
C ASN A 199 -0.67 -6.31 16.42
N MET A 200 -1.98 -6.16 16.44
CA MET A 200 -2.94 -7.15 16.93
C MET A 200 -3.51 -7.91 15.73
N GLY A 201 -3.07 -9.14 15.53
CA GLY A 201 -3.56 -10.00 14.45
C GLY A 201 -4.94 -10.56 14.76
N HIS A 202 -5.85 -10.49 13.79
CA HIS A 202 -7.22 -10.98 13.92
C HIS A 202 -7.45 -12.30 13.20
N ALA A 203 -6.89 -12.44 11.99
CA ALA A 203 -6.96 -13.64 11.17
C ALA A 203 -5.75 -13.70 10.24
N ALA A 204 -5.37 -14.89 9.83
CA ALA A 204 -4.37 -15.06 8.77
C ALA A 204 -4.54 -16.41 8.07
N GLY A 205 -4.21 -16.42 6.77
CA GLY A 205 -4.02 -17.61 5.97
C GLY A 205 -2.71 -17.49 5.18
N ALA A 206 -1.95 -18.54 5.13
CA ALA A 206 -0.69 -18.59 4.41
C ALA A 206 -0.53 -19.95 3.74
N LEU A 207 -0.26 -19.94 2.45
CA LEU A 207 0.10 -21.11 1.65
C LEU A 207 1.36 -20.76 0.86
N GLN A 208 2.38 -21.58 0.99
CA GLN A 208 3.60 -21.49 0.20
C GLN A 208 3.89 -22.87 -0.39
N VAL A 209 3.79 -22.96 -1.70
CA VAL A 209 4.16 -24.13 -2.47
C VAL A 209 5.55 -23.90 -3.04
N ALA A 210 6.52 -24.64 -2.57
CA ALA A 210 7.90 -24.58 -3.10
C ALA A 210 7.96 -25.29 -4.44
N ASP A 211 7.40 -26.49 -4.49
CA ASP A 211 7.28 -27.33 -5.68
C ASP A 211 6.00 -28.16 -5.61
N LEU A 212 5.28 -28.27 -6.72
CA LEU A 212 4.13 -29.15 -6.88
C LEU A 212 4.09 -29.65 -8.31
N ASP A 213 4.29 -30.95 -8.48
CA ASP A 213 4.24 -31.67 -9.75
C ASP A 213 3.05 -32.63 -9.72
N PHE A 214 2.11 -32.41 -10.62
CA PHE A 214 0.88 -33.23 -10.67
C PHE A 214 0.37 -33.43 -12.09
N THR A 215 -0.43 -34.48 -12.28
CA THR A 215 -1.15 -34.77 -13.52
C THR A 215 -2.64 -34.80 -13.24
N VAL A 216 -3.44 -34.09 -14.04
CA VAL A 216 -4.89 -34.20 -14.04
C VAL A 216 -5.24 -35.34 -14.98
N VAL A 217 -5.59 -36.51 -14.44
CA VAL A 217 -5.85 -37.72 -15.26
C VAL A 217 -7.20 -37.59 -15.96
N ASP A 218 -8.23 -37.28 -15.18
CA ASP A 218 -9.59 -37.04 -15.67
C ASP A 218 -10.34 -36.09 -14.72
N THR A 219 -11.67 -36.00 -14.86
CA THR A 219 -12.52 -35.13 -14.05
C THR A 219 -12.63 -35.56 -12.58
N ALA A 220 -12.15 -36.72 -12.21
CA ALA A 220 -12.20 -37.27 -10.85
C ALA A 220 -10.78 -37.50 -10.28
N GLU A 221 -9.82 -37.94 -11.07
CA GLU A 221 -8.50 -38.40 -10.60
C GLU A 221 -7.38 -37.38 -10.84
N LEU A 222 -6.62 -37.08 -9.78
CA LEU A 222 -5.42 -36.25 -9.80
C LEU A 222 -4.25 -37.00 -9.17
N ILE A 223 -3.17 -37.11 -9.88
CA ILE A 223 -1.93 -37.73 -9.40
C ILE A 223 -0.91 -36.66 -9.06
N ILE A 224 -0.54 -36.55 -7.80
CA ILE A 224 0.58 -35.72 -7.34
C ILE A 224 1.84 -36.57 -7.39
N HIS A 225 2.85 -36.14 -8.16
CA HIS A 225 4.15 -36.82 -8.28
C HIS A 225 5.12 -36.34 -7.20
N GLU A 226 5.10 -35.05 -6.89
CA GLU A 226 5.92 -34.42 -5.86
C GLU A 226 5.16 -33.21 -5.30
N ALA A 227 5.20 -33.01 -3.99
CA ALA A 227 4.63 -31.87 -3.34
C ALA A 227 5.50 -31.39 -2.18
N SER A 228 5.99 -30.14 -2.25
CA SER A 228 6.67 -29.47 -1.16
C SER A 228 5.94 -28.16 -0.87
N ALA A 229 5.21 -28.11 0.24
CA ALA A 229 4.39 -26.97 0.62
C ALA A 229 4.40 -26.72 2.12
N LYS A 230 4.14 -25.48 2.49
CA LYS A 230 3.89 -25.04 3.88
C LYS A 230 2.61 -24.21 3.93
N TYR A 231 1.82 -24.44 4.96
CA TYR A 231 0.61 -23.68 5.18
C TYR A 231 0.47 -23.23 6.64
N GLY A 232 -0.33 -22.23 6.86
CA GLY A 232 -0.70 -21.78 8.19
C GLY A 232 -2.06 -21.09 8.15
N PHE A 233 -2.87 -21.33 9.16
CA PHE A 233 -4.20 -20.76 9.27
C PHE A 233 -4.49 -20.31 10.71
N ALA A 234 -5.06 -19.14 10.88
CA ALA A 234 -5.53 -18.63 12.15
C ALA A 234 -6.96 -18.12 11.98
N MET A 235 -7.90 -18.79 12.68
CA MET A 235 -9.31 -18.42 12.69
C MET A 235 -9.52 -17.00 13.18
N PRO A 236 -10.55 -16.30 12.66
CA PRO A 236 -10.89 -14.95 13.09
C PRO A 236 -11.14 -14.87 14.61
N ALA A 237 -10.39 -14.00 15.28
CA ALA A 237 -10.56 -13.69 16.69
C ALA A 237 -10.12 -12.25 16.96
N MET A 238 -10.60 -11.66 18.07
CA MET A 238 -10.19 -10.30 18.47
C MET A 238 -8.66 -10.17 18.59
N ARG A 239 -7.96 -11.23 18.96
CA ARG A 239 -6.51 -11.29 19.09
C ARG A 239 -5.99 -12.71 18.83
N ALA A 240 -6.04 -13.13 17.56
CA ALA A 240 -5.48 -14.41 17.12
C ALA A 240 -3.94 -14.41 17.12
N GLY A 241 -3.34 -13.23 16.95
CA GLY A 241 -1.88 -13.06 16.92
C GLY A 241 -1.43 -11.70 17.44
N SER A 242 -0.13 -11.54 17.60
CA SER A 242 0.48 -10.25 17.97
C SER A 242 1.89 -10.10 17.39
N GLY A 243 2.33 -8.86 17.28
CA GLY A 243 3.68 -8.56 16.81
C GLY A 243 4.01 -7.09 16.86
N TRP A 244 5.20 -6.75 16.38
CA TRP A 244 5.68 -5.39 16.29
C TRP A 244 5.98 -5.03 14.84
N GLY A 245 5.83 -3.76 14.52
CA GLY A 245 6.21 -3.19 13.25
C GLY A 245 6.94 -1.89 13.43
N ALA A 246 7.82 -1.56 12.47
CA ALA A 246 8.54 -0.29 12.47
C ALA A 246 8.70 0.23 11.04
N ASP A 247 8.71 1.57 10.92
CA ASP A 247 9.16 2.27 9.73
C ASP A 247 10.30 3.21 10.14
N LEU A 248 11.27 3.39 9.24
CA LEU A 248 12.41 4.29 9.42
C LEU A 248 12.52 5.20 8.20
N GLY A 249 12.89 6.47 8.40
CA GLY A 249 13.01 7.40 7.29
C GLY A 249 14.01 8.50 7.53
N LEU A 250 14.54 8.99 6.41
CA LEU A 250 15.40 10.15 6.30
C LEU A 250 14.88 11.08 5.22
N VAL A 251 14.96 12.38 5.44
CA VAL A 251 14.59 13.41 4.47
C VAL A 251 15.61 14.51 4.49
N TYR A 252 16.13 14.84 3.31
CA TYR A 252 16.92 16.04 3.08
C TYR A 252 16.12 17.05 2.27
N GLU A 253 16.11 18.31 2.73
CA GLU A 253 15.48 19.44 2.05
C GLU A 253 16.50 20.49 1.71
N ARG A 254 16.59 20.90 0.46
CA ARG A 254 17.26 22.13 0.05
C ARG A 254 16.28 23.28 0.18
N THR A 255 16.45 24.10 1.20
CA THR A 255 15.56 25.22 1.51
C THR A 255 15.81 26.43 0.59
N MET A 256 14.83 27.30 0.48
CA MET A 256 14.92 28.54 -0.31
C MET A 256 15.41 29.75 0.51
N SER A 257 15.35 29.64 1.82
CA SER A 257 15.90 30.59 2.78
C SER A 257 16.80 29.87 3.75
N GLU A 258 17.66 30.61 4.44
CA GLU A 258 18.50 30.03 5.48
C GLU A 258 17.67 29.34 6.56
N ALA A 259 18.12 28.16 6.96
CA ALA A 259 17.45 27.29 7.91
C ALA A 259 18.14 27.27 9.28
N ASP A 260 19.14 28.15 9.50
CA ASP A 260 19.91 28.17 10.73
C ASP A 260 19.04 28.30 11.96
N GLY A 261 19.13 27.30 12.84
CA GLY A 261 18.35 27.28 14.06
C GLY A 261 16.82 27.14 13.86
N TYR A 262 16.33 26.80 12.66
CA TYR A 262 14.91 26.67 12.36
C TYR A 262 14.20 25.70 13.31
N ARG A 263 13.09 26.17 13.87
CA ARG A 263 12.21 25.38 14.75
C ARG A 263 10.78 25.58 14.29
N PRO A 264 10.17 24.62 13.58
CA PRO A 264 8.79 24.72 13.13
C PRO A 264 7.83 25.16 14.24
N HIS A 265 6.98 26.11 13.96
CA HIS A 265 5.94 26.63 14.85
C HIS A 265 6.44 27.23 16.18
N LYS A 266 7.72 27.58 16.29
CA LYS A 266 8.33 28.15 17.49
C LYS A 266 9.26 29.31 17.16
N GLY A 267 9.20 30.39 17.96
CA GLY A 267 10.00 31.58 17.74
C GLY A 267 9.55 32.44 16.56
N SER A 268 10.30 33.53 16.28
CA SER A 268 9.94 34.48 15.19
C SER A 268 10.12 33.86 13.79
N GLY A 269 11.19 33.10 13.59
CA GLY A 269 11.50 32.43 12.31
C GLY A 269 10.67 31.17 12.03
N GLY A 270 10.15 30.48 13.07
CA GLY A 270 9.44 29.22 12.90
C GLY A 270 7.93 29.34 12.69
N CYS A 271 7.36 30.55 12.78
CA CYS A 271 5.92 30.76 12.61
C CYS A 271 5.48 30.76 11.13
N THR A 272 6.43 30.82 10.20
CA THR A 272 6.20 30.65 8.76
C THR A 272 6.97 29.41 8.31
N PRO A 273 6.33 28.47 7.59
CA PRO A 273 7.01 27.31 7.07
C PRO A 273 8.13 27.71 6.11
N ILE A 274 9.30 27.09 6.22
CA ILE A 274 10.36 27.24 5.23
C ILE A 274 9.96 26.48 3.97
N ARG A 275 10.09 27.15 2.82
CA ARG A 275 9.89 26.54 1.51
C ARG A 275 11.19 25.86 1.06
N TYR A 276 11.08 24.75 0.37
CA TYR A 276 12.22 24.03 -0.21
C TYR A 276 12.25 24.21 -1.73
N ARG A 277 13.44 24.10 -2.29
CA ARG A 277 13.68 24.01 -3.72
C ARG A 277 13.47 22.59 -4.22
N TYR A 278 14.07 21.62 -3.51
CA TYR A 278 13.86 20.20 -3.71
C TYR A 278 13.99 19.45 -2.38
N ARG A 279 13.46 18.25 -2.37
CA ARG A 279 13.45 17.33 -1.24
C ARG A 279 13.79 15.93 -1.71
N ILE A 280 14.66 15.22 -0.98
CA ILE A 280 15.01 13.82 -1.21
C ILE A 280 14.65 13.04 0.04
N GLY A 281 13.98 11.91 -0.12
CA GLY A 281 13.61 11.03 0.97
C GLY A 281 14.01 9.59 0.71
N LEU A 282 14.42 8.91 1.76
CA LEU A 282 14.68 7.47 1.80
C LEU A 282 13.99 6.88 3.01
N SER A 283 13.28 5.78 2.83
CA SER A 283 12.61 5.13 3.95
C SER A 283 12.53 3.62 3.80
N LEU A 284 12.54 2.94 4.93
CA LEU A 284 12.31 1.51 5.08
C LEU A 284 10.97 1.32 5.80
N LEU A 285 10.04 0.64 5.15
CA LEU A 285 8.64 0.59 5.53
C LEU A 285 8.23 -0.83 5.93
N ASP A 286 7.26 -0.93 6.83
CA ASP A 286 6.59 -2.17 7.24
C ASP A 286 7.58 -3.28 7.65
N LEU A 287 8.60 -2.94 8.45
CA LEU A 287 9.44 -3.92 9.13
C LEU A 287 8.62 -4.68 10.18
N GLY A 288 8.88 -5.99 10.34
CA GLY A 288 8.26 -6.81 11.37
C GLY A 288 7.23 -7.81 10.85
N GLY A 289 6.31 -8.22 11.71
CA GLY A 289 5.31 -9.24 11.39
C GLY A 289 4.32 -9.46 12.52
N VAL A 290 3.43 -10.44 12.34
CA VAL A 290 2.49 -10.95 13.35
C VAL A 290 2.72 -12.43 13.54
N ARG A 291 2.82 -12.87 14.79
CA ARG A 291 2.91 -14.28 15.17
C ARG A 291 1.57 -14.77 15.70
N TYR A 292 1.06 -15.81 15.09
CA TYR A 292 -0.17 -16.51 15.44
C TYR A 292 0.19 -17.78 16.21
N LYS A 293 0.28 -17.69 17.55
CA LYS A 293 0.80 -18.78 18.39
C LYS A 293 -0.11 -20.02 18.42
N ASN A 294 -1.42 -19.78 18.37
CA ASN A 294 -2.45 -20.82 18.40
C ASN A 294 -3.00 -21.13 17.01
N GLY A 295 -2.37 -20.62 15.97
CA GLY A 295 -2.73 -20.95 14.60
C GLY A 295 -2.30 -22.38 14.26
N GLU A 296 -3.07 -23.00 13.40
CA GLU A 296 -2.70 -24.28 12.80
C GLU A 296 -1.64 -24.07 11.74
N ALA A 297 -0.68 -24.98 11.65
CA ALA A 297 0.36 -24.91 10.64
C ALA A 297 0.75 -26.33 10.23
N GLY A 298 1.16 -26.50 8.99
CA GLY A 298 1.66 -27.77 8.50
C GLY A 298 2.67 -27.59 7.39
N SER A 299 3.38 -28.66 7.13
CA SER A 299 4.25 -28.79 5.96
C SER A 299 4.09 -30.18 5.37
N ILE A 300 4.11 -30.22 4.04
CA ILE A 300 4.09 -31.46 3.28
C ILE A 300 5.38 -31.51 2.47
N ASP A 301 5.98 -32.66 2.44
CA ASP A 301 7.14 -33.01 1.61
C ASP A 301 6.93 -34.46 1.18
N ALA A 302 6.05 -34.63 0.21
CA ALA A 302 5.54 -35.94 -0.22
C ALA A 302 6.01 -36.24 -1.64
N GLY A 303 6.34 -37.52 -1.84
CA GLY A 303 6.46 -38.10 -3.17
C GLY A 303 5.10 -38.34 -3.82
N SER A 304 4.89 -39.50 -4.42
CA SER A 304 3.64 -39.78 -5.15
C SER A 304 2.41 -39.92 -4.23
N LEU A 305 1.31 -39.22 -4.58
CA LEU A 305 0.01 -39.32 -3.93
C LEU A 305 -1.09 -39.29 -5.00
N VAL A 306 -2.03 -40.24 -4.94
CA VAL A 306 -3.19 -40.28 -5.82
C VAL A 306 -4.39 -39.75 -5.06
N ILE A 307 -5.06 -38.74 -5.62
CA ILE A 307 -6.32 -38.18 -5.11
C ILE A 307 -7.42 -38.63 -6.07
N ALA A 308 -8.23 -39.61 -5.63
CA ALA A 308 -9.46 -40.01 -6.32
C ALA A 308 -10.60 -39.08 -5.87
N ASP A 309 -11.50 -38.75 -6.78
CA ASP A 309 -12.66 -37.88 -6.53
C ASP A 309 -12.31 -36.47 -5.99
N HIS A 310 -11.38 -35.77 -6.66
CA HIS A 310 -11.00 -34.42 -6.28
C HIS A 310 -12.19 -33.42 -6.28
N GLY A 311 -13.30 -33.74 -6.98
CA GLY A 311 -14.53 -32.94 -7.00
C GLY A 311 -15.31 -32.99 -5.68
N ASP A 312 -15.19 -34.07 -4.92
CA ASP A 312 -15.88 -34.30 -3.65
C ASP A 312 -15.05 -33.93 -2.40
N VAL A 313 -13.84 -33.43 -2.58
CA VAL A 313 -13.00 -32.95 -1.46
C VAL A 313 -13.40 -31.52 -1.09
N PRO A 314 -14.26 -31.30 -0.08
CA PRO A 314 -14.65 -29.96 0.36
C PRO A 314 -13.52 -29.38 1.19
N ILE A 315 -12.65 -28.58 0.58
CA ILE A 315 -11.66 -27.80 1.34
C ILE A 315 -12.34 -26.53 1.84
N GLN A 316 -12.87 -26.57 3.06
CA GLN A 316 -13.53 -25.44 3.71
C GLN A 316 -12.60 -24.77 4.74
N ASP A 317 -11.73 -25.55 5.38
CA ASP A 317 -10.79 -25.04 6.38
C ASP A 317 -9.43 -25.76 6.35
N ALA A 318 -8.54 -25.44 7.28
CA ALA A 318 -7.23 -26.06 7.38
C ALA A 318 -7.28 -27.53 7.81
N SER A 319 -8.35 -27.95 8.50
CA SER A 319 -8.51 -29.35 8.92
C SER A 319 -8.83 -30.27 7.75
N ASP A 320 -9.45 -29.75 6.71
CA ASP A 320 -9.70 -30.48 5.48
C ASP A 320 -8.39 -30.72 4.71
N LEU A 321 -7.50 -29.72 4.68
CA LEU A 321 -6.14 -29.88 4.16
C LEU A 321 -5.34 -30.88 4.98
N ASP A 322 -5.44 -30.82 6.32
CA ASP A 322 -4.81 -31.80 7.21
C ASP A 322 -5.32 -33.22 6.91
N SER A 323 -6.62 -33.38 6.70
CA SER A 323 -7.25 -34.67 6.42
C SER A 323 -6.84 -35.20 5.05
N LEU A 324 -6.77 -34.35 4.03
CA LEU A 324 -6.35 -34.70 2.67
C LEU A 324 -4.89 -35.18 2.65
N PHE A 325 -4.03 -34.55 3.42
CA PHE A 325 -2.61 -34.85 3.45
C PHE A 325 -2.16 -35.78 4.59
N ALA A 326 -3.07 -36.11 5.54
CA ALA A 326 -2.75 -36.99 6.66
C ALA A 326 -2.28 -38.39 6.24
N THR A 327 -2.69 -38.85 5.06
CA THR A 327 -2.27 -40.12 4.46
C THR A 327 -0.95 -40.00 3.70
N ALA A 328 -0.46 -38.80 3.42
CA ALA A 328 0.76 -38.57 2.67
C ALA A 328 2.00 -38.79 3.55
N THR A 329 2.95 -39.52 3.00
CA THR A 329 4.27 -39.71 3.65
C THR A 329 4.98 -38.33 3.65
N GLY A 330 5.43 -37.85 4.83
CA GLY A 330 6.15 -36.60 4.92
C GLY A 330 5.31 -35.40 5.40
N TRP A 331 4.02 -35.59 5.69
CA TRP A 331 3.19 -34.56 6.34
C TRP A 331 3.59 -34.37 7.80
N LYS A 332 3.72 -33.10 8.19
CA LYS A 332 4.04 -32.69 9.56
C LYS A 332 3.09 -31.59 10.02
N ARG A 333 2.38 -31.85 11.10
CA ARG A 333 1.56 -30.84 11.78
C ARG A 333 2.40 -30.05 12.76
N GLY A 334 2.19 -28.74 12.80
CA GLY A 334 2.81 -27.82 13.73
C GLY A 334 1.80 -26.89 14.36
N GLN A 335 2.22 -26.18 15.38
CA GLN A 335 1.42 -25.11 15.99
C GLN A 335 2.15 -23.79 15.88
N GLY A 336 1.40 -22.78 15.47
CA GLY A 336 1.87 -21.42 15.35
C GLY A 336 2.71 -21.15 14.10
N PHE A 337 2.43 -20.03 13.49
CA PHE A 337 3.17 -19.52 12.34
C PHE A 337 3.29 -18.00 12.43
N SER A 338 4.08 -17.42 11.53
CA SER A 338 4.26 -15.96 11.48
C SER A 338 4.04 -15.46 10.07
N VAL A 339 3.32 -14.34 9.95
CA VAL A 339 3.15 -13.61 8.70
C VAL A 339 3.94 -12.31 8.79
N GLY A 340 4.92 -12.15 7.91
CA GLY A 340 5.71 -10.91 7.82
C GLY A 340 4.93 -9.79 7.16
N MET A 341 5.16 -8.54 7.60
CA MET A 341 4.59 -7.34 7.00
C MET A 341 5.16 -7.10 5.58
N PRO A 342 4.45 -6.35 4.72
CA PRO A 342 4.87 -6.06 3.35
C PRO A 342 6.03 -5.05 3.31
N THR A 343 7.23 -5.48 3.74
CA THR A 343 8.41 -4.62 3.86
C THR A 343 8.84 -4.07 2.50
N GLY A 344 9.12 -2.77 2.46
CA GLY A 344 9.58 -2.08 1.26
C GLY A 344 10.57 -0.98 1.53
N LEU A 345 11.43 -0.72 0.54
CA LEU A 345 12.30 0.45 0.46
C LEU A 345 11.61 1.51 -0.40
N SER A 346 11.56 2.74 0.07
CA SER A 346 11.00 3.85 -0.69
C SER A 346 12.02 4.95 -0.91
N LEU A 347 12.15 5.39 -2.16
CA LEU A 347 12.93 6.54 -2.59
C LEU A 347 11.98 7.63 -3.08
N GLN A 348 12.19 8.87 -2.65
CA GLN A 348 11.37 10.01 -2.98
C GLN A 348 12.22 11.17 -3.44
N TYR A 349 11.75 11.87 -4.46
CA TYR A 349 12.27 13.15 -4.91
C TYR A 349 11.10 14.09 -5.17
N ASP A 350 11.20 15.33 -4.70
CA ASP A 350 10.14 16.33 -4.83
C ASP A 350 10.75 17.69 -5.16
N GLN A 351 10.35 18.24 -6.28
CA GLN A 351 10.86 19.48 -6.84
C GLN A 351 9.76 20.54 -6.87
N ARG A 352 10.06 21.70 -6.31
CA ARG A 352 9.24 22.89 -6.49
C ARG A 352 9.54 23.51 -7.87
N LEU A 353 8.48 23.72 -8.66
CA LEU A 353 8.57 24.34 -9.99
C LEU A 353 8.19 25.83 -9.92
N ALA A 354 7.13 26.16 -9.19
CA ALA A 354 6.64 27.51 -8.99
C ALA A 354 6.07 27.66 -7.58
N ASP A 355 5.45 28.79 -7.27
CA ASP A 355 4.99 29.12 -5.89
C ASP A 355 4.12 28.05 -5.23
N ASN A 356 3.23 27.44 -5.97
CA ASN A 356 2.31 26.43 -5.47
C ASN A 356 2.33 25.16 -6.33
N THR A 357 3.32 25.05 -7.23
CA THR A 357 3.40 23.94 -8.19
C THR A 357 4.65 23.11 -7.94
N TYR A 358 4.46 21.80 -7.90
CA TYR A 358 5.51 20.82 -7.58
C TYR A 358 5.41 19.64 -8.53
N ILE A 359 6.50 18.93 -8.69
CA ILE A 359 6.55 17.63 -9.33
C ILE A 359 7.32 16.67 -8.43
N ALA A 360 6.75 15.51 -8.17
CA ALA A 360 7.36 14.50 -7.34
C ALA A 360 7.61 13.22 -8.13
N PHE A 361 8.69 12.53 -7.78
CA PHE A 361 9.00 11.17 -8.19
C PHE A 361 9.07 10.29 -6.95
N SER A 362 8.48 9.11 -7.02
CA SER A 362 8.56 8.09 -5.97
C SER A 362 8.85 6.74 -6.58
N ALA A 363 9.66 5.95 -5.90
CA ALA A 363 9.86 4.54 -6.20
C ALA A 363 9.73 3.73 -4.90
N VAL A 364 8.99 2.65 -4.95
CA VAL A 364 8.81 1.72 -3.84
C VAL A 364 9.19 0.33 -4.31
N GLN A 365 10.17 -0.27 -3.65
CA GLN A 365 10.70 -1.59 -3.93
C GLN A 365 10.40 -2.55 -2.79
N GLN A 366 9.75 -3.67 -3.09
CA GLN A 366 9.56 -4.74 -2.12
C GLN A 366 10.89 -5.39 -1.73
N LEU A 367 11.04 -5.69 -0.43
CA LEU A 367 12.22 -6.36 0.14
C LEU A 367 11.93 -7.78 0.65
N ALA A 368 10.81 -8.38 0.27
CA ALA A 368 10.49 -9.76 0.70
C ALA A 368 11.28 -10.79 -0.12
N GLY A 369 11.98 -11.68 0.55
CA GLY A 369 12.66 -12.81 -0.07
C GLY A 369 11.67 -13.86 -0.63
N ARG A 370 12.10 -14.62 -1.64
CA ARG A 370 11.27 -15.64 -2.30
C ARG A 370 10.74 -16.71 -1.33
N ASN A 371 11.50 -17.07 -0.30
CA ASN A 371 11.17 -18.16 0.62
C ASN A 371 10.57 -17.69 1.96
N SER A 372 10.19 -16.42 2.10
CA SER A 372 9.62 -15.89 3.33
C SER A 372 8.09 -15.88 3.29
N MET A 373 7.43 -16.31 4.39
CA MET A 373 5.99 -16.09 4.61
C MET A 373 5.72 -14.61 4.93
N ARG A 374 5.93 -13.74 3.97
CA ARG A 374 5.78 -12.30 4.07
C ARG A 374 4.79 -11.80 3.01
N LEU A 375 3.85 -10.97 3.44
CA LEU A 375 2.92 -10.29 2.55
C LEU A 375 3.69 -9.51 1.47
N ARG A 376 3.15 -9.50 0.27
CA ARG A 376 3.75 -8.80 -0.85
C ARG A 376 3.28 -7.34 -0.89
N ARG A 377 4.21 -6.44 -1.18
CA ARG A 377 3.94 -5.07 -1.62
C ARG A 377 4.15 -4.99 -3.13
N SER A 378 3.34 -4.20 -3.85
CA SER A 378 3.64 -3.91 -5.26
C SER A 378 4.91 -3.07 -5.38
N ASN A 379 5.80 -3.46 -6.28
CA ASN A 379 6.84 -2.55 -6.73
C ASN A 379 6.16 -1.44 -7.54
N SER A 380 6.45 -0.20 -7.24
CA SER A 380 5.73 0.90 -7.87
C SER A 380 6.66 2.07 -8.10
N MET A 381 6.46 2.76 -9.21
CA MET A 381 7.08 4.03 -9.50
C MET A 381 6.00 5.03 -9.88
N ALA A 382 6.13 6.27 -9.43
CA ALA A 382 5.13 7.29 -9.71
C ALA A 382 5.78 8.64 -10.02
N ILE A 383 5.16 9.38 -10.95
CA ILE A 383 5.42 10.78 -11.22
C ILE A 383 4.16 11.54 -10.89
N THR A 384 4.26 12.55 -10.01
CA THR A 384 3.09 13.25 -9.48
C THR A 384 3.26 14.77 -9.59
N PRO A 385 2.80 15.38 -10.67
CA PRO A 385 2.58 16.83 -10.70
C PRO A 385 1.47 17.19 -9.71
N ARG A 386 1.66 18.28 -8.95
CA ARG A 386 0.67 18.76 -8.00
C ARG A 386 0.68 20.28 -7.88
N PHE A 387 -0.50 20.80 -7.64
CA PHE A 387 -0.75 22.18 -7.26
C PHE A 387 -1.30 22.20 -5.84
N GLU A 388 -0.69 22.97 -4.94
CA GLU A 388 -1.12 23.02 -3.54
C GLU A 388 -1.18 24.43 -3.00
N THR A 389 -2.26 24.69 -2.28
CA THR A 389 -2.45 25.88 -1.45
C THR A 389 -2.83 25.43 -0.04
N ARG A 390 -2.94 26.37 0.88
CA ARG A 390 -3.38 26.07 2.24
C ARG A 390 -4.73 25.33 2.29
N TYR A 391 -5.67 25.68 1.41
CA TYR A 391 -7.06 25.17 1.46
C TYR A 391 -7.36 24.15 0.40
N VAL A 392 -6.72 24.23 -0.75
CA VAL A 392 -6.98 23.39 -1.91
C VAL A 392 -5.68 22.80 -2.43
N GLU A 393 -5.74 21.55 -2.79
CA GLU A 393 -4.65 20.83 -3.45
C GLU A 393 -5.22 19.91 -4.51
N ALA A 394 -4.54 19.82 -5.64
CA ALA A 394 -4.83 18.88 -6.71
C ALA A 394 -3.53 18.19 -7.14
N ALA A 395 -3.56 16.88 -7.32
CA ALA A 395 -2.44 16.11 -7.83
C ALA A 395 -2.92 15.09 -8.86
N LEU A 396 -2.05 14.78 -9.82
CA LEU A 396 -2.30 13.84 -10.92
C LEU A 396 -1.17 12.79 -10.94
N PRO A 397 -1.21 11.77 -10.07
CA PRO A 397 -0.21 10.72 -10.09
C PRO A 397 -0.32 9.87 -11.36
N VAL A 398 0.83 9.60 -12.00
CA VAL A 398 1.00 8.59 -13.03
C VAL A 398 1.85 7.49 -12.40
N VAL A 399 1.26 6.31 -12.24
CA VAL A 399 1.85 5.19 -11.49
C VAL A 399 2.12 4.01 -12.40
N PHE A 400 3.29 3.42 -12.27
CA PHE A 400 3.73 2.21 -12.95
C PHE A 400 3.87 1.09 -11.93
N HIS A 401 2.87 0.22 -11.87
CA HIS A 401 2.88 -0.95 -11.00
C HIS A 401 3.78 -2.04 -11.56
N GLU A 402 4.57 -2.68 -10.69
CA GLU A 402 5.59 -3.68 -11.03
C GLU A 402 6.59 -3.18 -12.09
N TYR A 403 6.76 -1.85 -12.18
CA TYR A 403 7.61 -1.14 -13.15
C TYR A 403 7.22 -1.38 -14.62
N ASP A 404 5.96 -1.78 -14.85
CA ASP A 404 5.43 -1.95 -16.22
C ASP A 404 5.14 -0.58 -16.85
N MET A 405 6.11 -0.10 -17.63
CA MET A 405 5.99 1.16 -18.34
C MET A 405 4.94 1.14 -19.47
N GLY A 406 4.54 -0.05 -19.91
CA GLY A 406 3.52 -0.22 -20.96
C GLY A 406 2.09 -0.03 -20.47
N LYS A 407 1.87 -0.05 -19.14
CA LYS A 407 0.54 0.02 -18.54
C LYS A 407 0.48 1.06 -17.40
N PRO A 408 0.60 2.37 -17.72
CA PRO A 408 0.51 3.42 -16.70
C PRO A 408 -0.90 3.49 -16.10
N SER A 409 -0.96 3.63 -14.80
CA SER A 409 -2.16 4.01 -14.06
C SER A 409 -2.17 5.52 -13.91
N ILE A 410 -3.25 6.19 -14.32
CA ILE A 410 -3.43 7.62 -14.15
C ILE A 410 -4.41 7.83 -13.00
N GLY A 411 -4.03 8.65 -12.06
CA GLY A 411 -4.81 8.96 -10.88
C GLY A 411 -5.18 10.43 -10.73
N PHE A 412 -5.90 10.74 -9.67
CA PHE A 412 -6.16 12.09 -9.23
C PHE A 412 -6.23 12.15 -7.70
N MET A 413 -5.91 13.29 -7.14
CA MET A 413 -6.18 13.60 -5.73
C MET A 413 -6.66 15.04 -5.62
N LEU A 414 -7.71 15.22 -4.83
CA LEU A 414 -8.26 16.52 -4.47
C LEU A 414 -8.29 16.62 -2.95
N ARG A 415 -7.74 17.71 -2.43
CA ARG A 415 -7.89 18.12 -1.04
C ARG A 415 -8.62 19.44 -0.98
N PHE A 416 -9.67 19.45 -0.22
CA PHE A 416 -10.39 20.69 0.14
C PHE A 416 -10.41 20.83 1.66
N ASN A 417 -9.59 21.74 2.17
CA ASN A 417 -9.36 21.93 3.61
C ASN A 417 -8.93 20.62 4.28
N GLY A 418 -9.78 20.00 5.10
CA GLY A 418 -9.51 18.72 5.79
C GLY A 418 -10.04 17.48 5.08
N LEU A 419 -10.83 17.63 4.02
CA LEU A 419 -11.31 16.51 3.22
C LEU A 419 -10.33 16.22 2.10
N VAL A 420 -9.91 14.97 1.99
CA VAL A 420 -9.07 14.44 0.90
C VAL A 420 -9.79 13.28 0.25
N ILE A 421 -9.87 13.30 -1.07
CA ILE A 421 -10.38 12.21 -1.89
C ILE A 421 -9.40 12.01 -3.04
N GLY A 422 -9.08 10.79 -3.37
CA GLY A 422 -8.20 10.48 -4.49
C GLY A 422 -8.20 9.02 -4.89
N SER A 423 -7.62 8.78 -6.04
CA SER A 423 -7.39 7.48 -6.64
C SER A 423 -6.08 7.54 -7.41
N ASP A 424 -5.22 6.56 -7.27
CA ASP A 424 -4.02 6.46 -8.11
C ASP A 424 -4.30 5.66 -9.41
N HIS A 425 -5.57 5.23 -9.61
CA HIS A 425 -6.04 4.54 -10.82
C HIS A 425 -7.50 4.90 -11.17
N ILE A 426 -7.71 5.96 -11.95
CA ILE A 426 -9.05 6.50 -12.25
C ILE A 426 -9.81 5.73 -13.35
N MET A 427 -9.11 4.93 -14.18
CA MET A 427 -9.72 4.28 -15.34
C MET A 427 -10.98 3.45 -15.05
N PRO A 428 -11.06 2.71 -13.89
CA PRO A 428 -12.28 1.99 -13.52
C PRO A 428 -13.52 2.88 -13.40
N PHE A 429 -13.34 4.14 -13.04
CA PHE A 429 -14.44 5.10 -12.86
C PHE A 429 -14.85 5.77 -14.17
N LEU A 430 -13.98 5.75 -15.18
CA LEU A 430 -14.25 6.33 -16.49
C LEU A 430 -14.90 5.33 -17.46
N GLY A 431 -14.98 4.05 -17.10
CA GLY A 431 -15.54 2.99 -17.94
C GLY A 431 -14.82 2.77 -19.26
N ARG A 432 -13.51 3.03 -19.30
CA ARG A 432 -12.69 2.89 -20.50
C ARG A 432 -11.51 1.96 -20.27
N GLY A 433 -11.36 0.98 -21.17
CA GLY A 433 -10.25 0.02 -21.16
C GLY A 433 -10.42 -1.11 -20.14
N ASP A 434 -9.47 -2.04 -20.15
CA ASP A 434 -9.45 -3.19 -19.25
C ASP A 434 -9.07 -2.76 -17.84
N VAL A 435 -9.93 -3.09 -16.88
CA VAL A 435 -9.73 -2.76 -15.47
C VAL A 435 -8.98 -3.90 -14.79
N TYR A 436 -7.71 -3.69 -14.46
CA TYR A 436 -6.84 -4.63 -13.76
C TYR A 436 -6.40 -4.13 -12.37
N ALA A 437 -6.75 -2.89 -12.06
CA ALA A 437 -6.48 -2.26 -10.78
C ALA A 437 -7.66 -1.38 -10.38
N LEU A 438 -7.87 -1.22 -9.10
CA LEU A 438 -8.78 -0.26 -8.51
C LEU A 438 -8.09 0.37 -7.32
N ASP A 439 -8.14 1.70 -7.24
CA ASP A 439 -7.59 2.47 -6.14
C ASP A 439 -8.56 3.60 -5.78
N LEU A 440 -8.83 3.76 -4.51
CA LEU A 440 -9.62 4.88 -3.98
C LEU A 440 -9.23 5.15 -2.54
N TYR A 441 -9.09 6.40 -2.15
CA TYR A 441 -8.87 6.79 -0.76
C TYR A 441 -9.63 8.06 -0.38
N MET A 442 -10.05 8.11 0.88
CA MET A 442 -10.70 9.25 1.48
C MET A 442 -10.16 9.53 2.88
N ARG A 443 -10.08 10.80 3.27
CA ARG A 443 -9.64 11.25 4.59
C ARG A 443 -10.51 12.40 5.05
N LEU A 444 -10.78 12.39 6.34
CA LEU A 444 -11.35 13.55 7.04
C LEU A 444 -10.44 13.90 8.21
N ARG A 445 -9.96 15.15 8.21
CA ARG A 445 -8.95 15.63 9.17
C ARG A 445 -9.15 17.11 9.51
N ILE A 446 -8.62 17.49 10.66
CA ILE A 446 -8.61 18.87 11.14
C ILE A 446 -7.16 19.31 11.25
N MET A 447 -6.81 20.43 10.59
CA MET A 447 -5.46 20.97 10.60
C MET A 447 -5.41 22.31 11.31
N LEU A 448 -4.52 22.43 12.28
CA LEU A 448 -4.22 23.68 12.96
C LEU A 448 -2.88 24.22 12.45
N PHE A 449 -2.88 25.38 11.80
CA PHE A 449 -1.68 25.91 11.16
C PHE A 449 -0.82 26.79 12.06
N ARG A 450 -1.37 27.30 13.15
CA ARG A 450 -0.65 28.21 14.05
C ARG A 450 -0.56 27.64 15.44
N SER A 451 0.66 27.55 15.94
CA SER A 451 0.89 27.23 17.35
C SER A 451 0.46 28.40 18.28
N PRO A 452 0.19 28.12 19.56
CA PRO A 452 -0.03 29.16 20.56
C PRO A 452 1.13 30.18 20.63
N ALA A 453 2.37 29.72 20.44
CA ALA A 453 3.56 30.58 20.43
C ALA A 453 3.62 31.56 19.24
N CYS A 454 2.83 31.34 18.20
CA CYS A 454 2.72 32.19 17.01
C CYS A 454 1.47 33.07 17.02
N LYS A 455 0.63 33.02 18.07
CA LYS A 455 -0.52 33.92 18.24
C LYS A 455 -0.01 35.34 18.53
N GLY A 456 -0.53 36.32 17.80
CA GLY A 456 -0.18 37.75 17.99
C GLY A 456 0.93 38.26 17.07
N LYS A 457 1.75 37.41 16.45
CA LYS A 457 2.69 37.84 15.40
C LYS A 457 1.97 37.78 14.06
N ARG A 458 1.52 38.92 13.54
CA ARG A 458 1.09 39.04 12.14
C ARG A 458 2.27 38.55 11.29
N ALA A 459 2.02 37.62 10.35
CA ALA A 459 2.99 37.35 9.30
C ALA A 459 3.43 38.70 8.71
N PRO A 460 4.72 38.96 8.50
CA PRO A 460 5.13 40.13 7.78
C PRO A 460 4.30 40.12 6.48
N LYS A 461 3.62 41.22 6.21
CA LYS A 461 2.95 41.44 4.94
C LYS A 461 4.04 41.17 3.92
N SER A 462 3.81 40.19 3.02
CA SER A 462 4.72 40.05 1.88
C SER A 462 4.81 41.45 1.28
N HIS A 463 6.01 42.02 1.31
CA HIS A 463 6.26 43.20 0.53
C HIS A 463 5.85 42.83 -0.91
N ARG A 464 4.70 43.24 -1.35
CA ARG A 464 4.50 43.48 -2.75
C ARG A 464 5.62 44.46 -3.08
N SER A 465 6.63 43.95 -3.79
CA SER A 465 7.60 44.75 -4.50
C SER A 465 6.82 45.63 -5.48
N GLY A 466 6.21 46.68 -4.97
CA GLY A 466 5.85 47.82 -5.74
C GLY A 466 7.16 48.54 -5.99
N SER A 467 7.68 48.33 -7.18
CA SER A 467 8.68 49.20 -7.78
C SER A 467 8.34 50.66 -7.49
N LYS A 468 9.08 51.26 -6.58
CA LYS A 468 9.26 52.70 -6.43
C LYS A 468 10.36 53.00 -5.41
N ASP A 469 11.53 52.43 -5.64
CA ASP A 469 12.79 53.01 -5.23
C ASP A 469 13.64 53.12 -6.49
N MET A 470 13.39 54.19 -7.23
CA MET A 470 14.35 54.71 -8.18
C MET A 470 15.58 55.09 -7.38
N ILE A 471 16.65 54.39 -7.55
CA ILE A 471 17.98 54.84 -7.15
C ILE A 471 18.19 56.15 -7.90
N PRO A 472 18.43 57.28 -7.21
CA PRO A 472 18.78 58.49 -7.94
C PRO A 472 20.12 58.25 -8.61
N CYS A 473 20.16 58.42 -9.91
CA CYS A 473 21.39 58.49 -10.65
C CYS A 473 22.25 59.59 -10.08
N ALA A 474 23.47 59.24 -9.60
CA ALA A 474 24.45 60.26 -9.25
C ALA A 474 24.76 61.06 -10.52
N THR A 475 24.51 62.36 -10.48
CA THR A 475 24.99 63.29 -11.47
C THR A 475 26.51 63.32 -11.44
N PRO A 476 27.23 63.20 -12.56
CA PRO A 476 28.69 63.41 -12.56
C PRO A 476 28.93 64.88 -12.27
N ASN A 477 29.66 65.14 -11.20
CA ASN A 477 30.25 66.46 -10.96
C ASN A 477 31.43 66.64 -11.87
N GLU A 478 31.49 67.82 -12.42
CA GLU A 478 32.56 68.44 -13.18
C GLU A 478 33.98 68.21 -12.61
#